data_a8d63439826fcf958d3807ffcf06250b
#
_entry.id   a8d63439826fcf958d3807ffcf06250b
#
_cell.length_a   1.000
_cell.length_b   1.000
_cell.length_c   1.000
_cell.angle_alpha   90.00
_cell.angle_beta   90.00
_cell.angle_gamma   90.00
#
_symmetry.space_group_name_H-M   'P 1'
#
loop_
_entity.id
_entity.type
_entity.pdbx_description
1 polymer ?
#
loop_
_entity_poly.entity_id
_entity_poly.type
_entity_poly.pdbx_seq_one_letter_code
_entity_poly.pdbx_strand_id
1 'polypeptide(L)'
;NALFMLLGNKNKLLALRNEMTTPIARLVSSRLKDAPVPLKLSYLGNVFRVEQTQMGRQCEFHQAGVELMGSGTPASDAEIISLAIESVLTCGIKDFQIHMGQVDFLDGMLAYYEVGAEQCKELKSAIERHDIVFMNQLIDALPLSTNDKETMKTLPLMNGRDDLLKQLYDLPLNPQSRSAVDNLAEIYALIKAYGYEAYVRFDLGTIRDFNYYTGMVFEGYSIGLGFPLCGGGRYDHLLTEYGHPMPATGFALGMERILLALTRQG
;
A
#
# COMPACT_ATOMS: atom_id res chain seq x y z
N ASN A 1 -5.13 13.87 2.95
CA ASN A 1 -4.17 14.21 4.01
C ASN A 1 -3.92 15.71 4.02
N ALA A 2 -4.12 16.38 5.18
CA ALA A 2 -3.85 17.79 5.33
C ALA A 2 -2.33 18.05 5.25
N LEU A 3 -1.95 19.07 4.47
CA LEU A 3 -0.56 19.48 4.28
C LEU A 3 -0.23 20.67 5.18
N PHE A 4 0.98 20.71 5.72
CA PHE A 4 1.53 21.93 6.27
C PHE A 4 1.84 22.90 5.14
N MET A 5 1.10 23.99 5.07
CA MET A 5 1.25 25.02 4.03
C MET A 5 1.84 26.30 4.62
N LEU A 6 2.66 26.99 3.84
CA LEU A 6 3.29 28.26 4.20
C LEU A 6 3.34 29.20 3.01
N LEU A 7 3.34 30.50 3.28
CA LEU A 7 3.53 31.52 2.25
C LEU A 7 5.04 31.68 1.98
N GLY A 8 5.43 31.34 0.75
CA GLY A 8 6.78 31.57 0.27
C GLY A 8 6.95 32.97 -0.34
N ASN A 9 8.15 33.23 -0.87
CA ASN A 9 8.44 34.46 -1.56
C ASN A 9 7.49 34.70 -2.75
N LYS A 10 7.10 35.98 -2.98
CA LYS A 10 6.17 36.40 -4.04
C LYS A 10 4.77 35.77 -3.92
N ASN A 11 4.26 35.60 -2.68
CA ASN A 11 2.93 35.03 -2.38
C ASN A 11 2.69 33.63 -2.99
N LYS A 12 3.73 32.85 -3.26
CA LYS A 12 3.58 31.47 -3.66
C LYS A 12 3.23 30.61 -2.46
N LEU A 13 2.17 29.80 -2.59
CA LEU A 13 1.84 28.80 -1.61
C LEU A 13 2.82 27.63 -1.72
N LEU A 14 3.49 27.32 -0.64
CA LEU A 14 4.41 26.19 -0.50
C LEU A 14 3.79 25.17 0.46
N ALA A 15 4.13 23.90 0.27
CA ALA A 15 3.79 22.83 1.19
C ALA A 15 5.05 22.09 1.65
N LEU A 16 5.08 21.69 2.92
CA LEU A 16 6.06 20.72 3.39
C LEU A 16 5.71 19.34 2.83
N ARG A 17 6.74 18.60 2.41
CA ARG A 17 6.55 17.24 1.87
C ARG A 17 5.94 16.31 2.91
N ASN A 18 4.87 15.64 2.58
CA ASN A 18 4.18 14.67 3.44
C ASN A 18 4.67 13.22 3.22
N GLU A 19 5.45 12.99 2.19
CA GLU A 19 6.07 11.71 1.81
C GLU A 19 7.22 11.97 0.82
N MET A 20 8.00 10.94 0.47
CA MET A 20 9.18 11.08 -0.39
C MET A 20 8.95 10.59 -1.82
N THR A 21 7.97 9.74 -2.07
CA THR A 21 7.70 9.14 -3.39
C THR A 21 7.40 10.17 -4.46
N THR A 22 6.50 11.13 -4.18
CA THR A 22 6.14 12.23 -5.09
C THR A 22 7.33 13.13 -5.45
N PRO A 23 8.17 13.62 -4.50
CA PRO A 23 9.41 14.32 -4.82
C PRO A 23 10.37 13.51 -5.68
N ILE A 24 10.50 12.19 -5.45
CA ILE A 24 11.37 11.31 -6.23
C ILE A 24 10.78 11.08 -7.63
N ALA A 25 9.48 10.82 -7.76
CA ALA A 25 8.81 10.71 -9.06
C ALA A 25 9.03 11.97 -9.92
N ARG A 26 8.90 13.15 -9.33
CA ARG A 26 9.20 14.43 -9.99
C ARG A 26 10.68 14.57 -10.38
N LEU A 27 11.60 14.12 -9.51
CA LEU A 27 13.04 14.11 -9.82
C LEU A 27 13.35 13.21 -11.01
N VAL A 28 12.82 11.98 -11.03
CA VAL A 28 13.00 11.01 -12.11
C VAL A 28 12.43 11.56 -13.41
N SER A 29 11.19 12.03 -13.41
CA SER A 29 10.52 12.57 -14.61
C SER A 29 11.21 13.82 -15.18
N SER A 30 11.96 14.59 -14.37
CA SER A 30 12.60 15.82 -14.81
C SER A 30 14.09 15.70 -15.09
N ARG A 31 14.84 14.94 -14.29
CA ARG A 31 16.32 14.89 -14.35
C ARG A 31 16.89 13.52 -14.72
N LEU A 32 16.12 12.45 -14.53
CA LEU A 32 16.57 11.07 -14.79
C LEU A 32 15.74 10.40 -15.90
N LYS A 33 14.96 11.16 -16.67
CA LYS A 33 14.07 10.62 -17.71
C LYS A 33 14.77 9.77 -18.77
N ASP A 34 16.04 10.07 -19.04
CA ASP A 34 16.86 9.40 -20.05
C ASP A 34 17.81 8.36 -19.41
N ALA A 35 17.73 8.14 -18.10
CA ALA A 35 18.56 7.16 -17.41
C ALA A 35 18.09 5.72 -17.72
N PRO A 36 19.00 4.73 -17.76
CA PRO A 36 18.62 3.34 -18.01
C PRO A 36 17.70 2.80 -16.90
N VAL A 37 16.67 2.06 -17.30
CA VAL A 37 15.71 1.42 -16.40
C VAL A 37 16.05 -0.07 -16.21
N PRO A 38 15.69 -0.70 -15.09
CA PRO A 38 14.96 -0.12 -13.96
C PRO A 38 15.84 0.78 -13.09
N LEU A 39 15.28 1.91 -12.64
CA LEU A 39 15.90 2.78 -11.66
C LEU A 39 15.61 2.27 -10.26
N LYS A 40 16.65 2.12 -9.42
CA LYS A 40 16.52 1.77 -8.00
C LYS A 40 17.10 2.89 -7.17
N LEU A 41 16.25 3.62 -6.48
CA LEU A 41 16.60 4.79 -5.68
C LEU A 41 16.27 4.54 -4.21
N SER A 42 17.18 4.92 -3.31
CA SER A 42 16.93 4.90 -1.87
C SER A 42 16.97 6.31 -1.31
N TYR A 43 16.29 6.52 -0.21
CA TYR A 43 16.25 7.80 0.48
C TYR A 43 16.19 7.67 1.98
N LEU A 44 16.63 8.71 2.65
CA LEU A 44 16.40 8.98 4.08
C LEU A 44 16.08 10.47 4.22
N GLY A 45 14.98 10.81 4.83
CA GLY A 45 14.60 12.21 4.99
C GLY A 45 13.38 12.43 5.86
N ASN A 46 13.22 13.68 6.31
CA ASN A 46 12.07 14.10 7.09
C ASN A 46 10.85 14.28 6.21
N VAL A 47 9.70 13.92 6.74
CA VAL A 47 8.38 14.19 6.17
C VAL A 47 7.47 14.81 7.22
N PHE A 48 6.44 15.53 6.77
CA PHE A 48 5.60 16.36 7.61
C PHE A 48 4.12 16.06 7.34
N ARG A 49 3.39 15.57 8.34
CA ARG A 49 1.97 15.27 8.24
C ARG A 49 1.19 15.98 9.34
N VAL A 50 0.06 16.57 8.98
CA VAL A 50 -0.88 17.09 9.98
C VAL A 50 -1.59 15.89 10.58
N GLU A 51 -1.11 15.43 11.73
CA GLU A 51 -1.71 14.36 12.50
C GLU A 51 -2.10 14.85 13.90
N GLN A 52 -3.14 14.25 14.48
CA GLN A 52 -3.43 14.49 15.89
C GLN A 52 -2.30 13.86 16.72
N THR A 53 -1.70 14.66 17.58
CA THR A 53 -0.58 14.24 18.43
C THR A 53 -1.07 13.18 19.41
N GLN A 54 -0.84 11.91 19.09
CA GLN A 54 -1.10 10.75 19.93
C GLN A 54 0.19 9.93 20.07
N MET A 55 0.24 9.03 21.05
CA MET A 55 1.41 8.19 21.30
C MET A 55 1.90 7.50 20.03
N GLY A 56 3.14 7.79 19.59
CA GLY A 56 3.75 7.23 18.37
C GLY A 56 3.43 7.96 17.05
N ARG A 57 2.67 9.08 17.09
CA ARG A 57 2.40 9.94 15.94
C ARG A 57 3.00 11.32 16.16
N GLN A 58 3.96 11.68 15.33
CA GLN A 58 4.59 12.99 15.30
C GLN A 58 4.26 13.68 13.98
N CYS A 59 4.14 15.01 14.01
CA CYS A 59 3.90 15.79 12.78
C CYS A 59 5.14 15.82 11.87
N GLU A 60 6.33 15.70 12.42
CA GLU A 60 7.60 15.53 11.71
C GLU A 60 8.21 14.17 12.11
N PHE A 61 8.61 13.38 11.12
CA PHE A 61 9.27 12.09 11.34
C PHE A 61 10.15 11.72 10.15
N HIS A 62 11.07 10.76 10.37
CA HIS A 62 11.99 10.30 9.35
C HIS A 62 11.44 9.08 8.62
N GLN A 63 11.56 9.12 7.30
CA GLN A 63 11.33 7.96 6.43
C GLN A 63 12.64 7.53 5.77
N ALA A 64 12.94 6.24 5.85
CA ALA A 64 13.87 5.55 4.96
C ALA A 64 13.05 4.74 3.96
N GLY A 65 13.44 4.71 2.69
CA GLY A 65 12.67 3.97 1.70
C GLY A 65 13.41 3.71 0.41
N VAL A 66 12.77 2.93 -0.44
CA VAL A 66 13.28 2.54 -1.76
C VAL A 66 12.16 2.67 -2.79
N GLU A 67 12.52 3.20 -3.96
CA GLU A 67 11.64 3.29 -5.13
C GLU A 67 12.30 2.55 -6.29
N LEU A 68 11.59 1.61 -6.91
CA LEU A 68 11.95 0.88 -8.11
C LEU A 68 11.04 1.33 -9.24
N MET A 69 11.61 1.99 -10.25
CA MET A 69 10.88 2.61 -11.35
C MET A 69 11.32 2.04 -12.69
N GLY A 70 10.37 1.81 -13.60
CA GLY A 70 10.63 1.27 -14.94
C GLY A 70 10.50 -0.25 -15.05
N SER A 71 9.88 -0.91 -14.07
CA SER A 71 9.53 -2.33 -14.15
C SER A 71 8.12 -2.59 -13.64
N GLY A 72 7.25 -3.12 -14.52
CA GLY A 72 5.85 -3.48 -14.23
C GLY A 72 5.65 -4.96 -13.92
N THR A 73 6.69 -5.69 -13.50
CA THR A 73 6.63 -7.15 -13.32
C THR A 73 6.38 -7.54 -11.86
N PRO A 74 5.73 -8.69 -11.59
CA PRO A 74 5.60 -9.26 -10.24
C PRO A 74 6.95 -9.45 -9.53
N ALA A 75 8.03 -9.66 -10.29
CA ALA A 75 9.38 -9.81 -9.74
C ALA A 75 9.86 -8.52 -9.06
N SER A 76 9.54 -7.33 -9.60
CA SER A 76 9.90 -6.07 -8.96
C SER A 76 9.08 -5.83 -7.67
N ASP A 77 7.83 -6.28 -7.62
CA ASP A 77 7.02 -6.21 -6.41
C ASP A 77 7.55 -7.15 -5.32
N ALA A 78 7.90 -8.39 -5.71
CA ALA A 78 8.51 -9.36 -4.80
C ALA A 78 9.86 -8.87 -4.28
N GLU A 79 10.69 -8.23 -5.12
CA GLU A 79 11.96 -7.61 -4.71
C GLU A 79 11.73 -6.52 -3.66
N ILE A 80 10.78 -5.62 -3.89
CA ILE A 80 10.45 -4.52 -2.97
C ILE A 80 9.94 -5.03 -1.62
N ILE A 81 9.06 -6.03 -1.61
CA ILE A 81 8.56 -6.65 -0.37
C ILE A 81 9.71 -7.35 0.37
N SER A 82 10.53 -8.13 -0.34
CA SER A 82 11.66 -8.85 0.25
C SER A 82 12.69 -7.89 0.84
N LEU A 83 12.97 -6.78 0.16
CA LEU A 83 13.87 -5.73 0.66
C LEU A 83 13.28 -5.02 1.89
N ALA A 84 11.97 -4.80 1.95
CA ALA A 84 11.32 -4.26 3.14
C ALA A 84 11.46 -5.22 4.34
N ILE A 85 11.25 -6.53 4.12
CA ILE A 85 11.44 -7.57 5.15
C ILE A 85 12.88 -7.57 5.64
N GLU A 86 13.85 -7.62 4.72
CA GLU A 86 15.28 -7.62 5.05
C GLU A 86 15.70 -6.37 5.82
N SER A 87 15.15 -5.21 5.45
CA SER A 87 15.40 -3.95 6.15
C SER A 87 14.92 -3.98 7.60
N VAL A 88 13.72 -4.53 7.85
CA VAL A 88 13.17 -4.67 9.21
C VAL A 88 13.99 -5.68 10.03
N LEU A 89 14.37 -6.82 9.43
CA LEU A 89 15.22 -7.84 10.06
C LEU A 89 16.60 -7.28 10.42
N THR A 90 17.22 -6.53 9.51
CA THR A 90 18.53 -5.91 9.70
C THR A 90 18.50 -4.87 10.84
N CYS A 91 17.37 -4.19 11.05
CA CYS A 91 17.17 -3.34 12.22
C CYS A 91 17.06 -4.12 13.54
N GLY A 92 16.97 -5.46 13.52
CA GLY A 92 16.89 -6.31 14.71
C GLY A 92 15.48 -6.71 15.13
N ILE A 93 14.45 -6.31 14.38
CA ILE A 93 13.06 -6.67 14.66
C ILE A 93 12.78 -8.03 14.01
N LYS A 94 12.38 -9.03 14.81
CA LYS A 94 12.13 -10.41 14.35
C LYS A 94 10.64 -10.75 14.30
N ASP A 95 9.85 -10.19 15.22
CA ASP A 95 8.42 -10.49 15.37
C ASP A 95 7.59 -9.43 14.64
N PHE A 96 7.38 -9.65 13.35
CA PHE A 96 6.53 -8.81 12.51
C PHE A 96 5.90 -9.61 11.37
N GLN A 97 4.87 -9.05 10.77
CA GLN A 97 4.18 -9.60 9.60
C GLN A 97 3.96 -8.52 8.56
N ILE A 98 4.16 -8.86 7.30
CA ILE A 98 3.75 -8.06 6.14
C ILE A 98 2.35 -8.51 5.73
N HIS A 99 1.41 -7.62 5.77
CA HIS A 99 0.06 -7.79 5.25
C HIS A 99 0.02 -7.27 3.81
N MET A 100 -0.29 -8.14 2.86
CA MET A 100 -0.27 -7.85 1.43
C MET A 100 -1.69 -7.88 0.86
N GLY A 101 -2.11 -6.77 0.26
CA GLY A 101 -3.38 -6.59 -0.43
C GLY A 101 -3.20 -6.29 -1.92
N GLN A 102 -4.33 -6.10 -2.61
CA GLN A 102 -4.33 -5.80 -4.05
C GLN A 102 -5.51 -4.89 -4.40
N VAL A 103 -5.18 -3.69 -4.86
CA VAL A 103 -6.20 -2.65 -5.17
C VAL A 103 -7.09 -3.09 -6.34
N ASP A 104 -6.51 -3.63 -7.41
CA ASP A 104 -7.25 -4.07 -8.59
C ASP A 104 -8.22 -5.22 -8.30
N PHE A 105 -7.95 -6.03 -7.26
CA PHE A 105 -8.87 -7.09 -6.85
C PHE A 105 -10.19 -6.48 -6.35
N LEU A 106 -10.10 -5.53 -5.43
CA LEU A 106 -11.29 -4.86 -4.91
C LEU A 106 -12.02 -4.07 -6.00
N ASP A 107 -11.27 -3.35 -6.84
CA ASP A 107 -11.84 -2.58 -7.96
C ASP A 107 -12.58 -3.48 -8.95
N GLY A 108 -11.99 -4.63 -9.29
CA GLY A 108 -12.63 -5.62 -10.14
C GLY A 108 -13.89 -6.21 -9.51
N MET A 109 -13.91 -6.48 -8.20
CA MET A 109 -15.11 -6.96 -7.51
C MET A 109 -16.21 -5.88 -7.45
N LEU A 110 -15.86 -4.63 -7.17
CA LEU A 110 -16.83 -3.53 -7.20
C LEU A 110 -17.41 -3.33 -8.61
N ALA A 111 -16.58 -3.46 -9.65
CA ALA A 111 -17.04 -3.40 -11.04
C ALA A 111 -17.93 -4.62 -11.42
N TYR A 112 -17.61 -5.82 -10.93
CA TYR A 112 -18.44 -7.02 -11.14
C TYR A 112 -19.85 -6.84 -10.57
N TYR A 113 -19.97 -6.20 -9.41
CA TYR A 113 -21.25 -5.89 -8.77
C TYR A 113 -21.88 -4.58 -9.25
N GLU A 114 -21.34 -3.95 -10.29
CA GLU A 114 -21.84 -2.69 -10.89
C GLU A 114 -22.03 -1.56 -9.85
N VAL A 115 -21.16 -1.47 -8.85
CA VAL A 115 -21.20 -0.43 -7.81
C VAL A 115 -20.89 0.93 -8.42
N GLY A 116 -21.72 1.93 -8.16
CA GLY A 116 -21.54 3.29 -8.69
C GLY A 116 -20.26 3.96 -8.18
N ALA A 117 -19.68 4.86 -9.00
CA ALA A 117 -18.37 5.48 -8.72
C ALA A 117 -18.29 6.19 -7.36
N GLU A 118 -19.35 6.88 -6.92
CA GLU A 118 -19.38 7.56 -5.61
C GLU A 118 -19.42 6.56 -4.47
N GLN A 119 -20.25 5.52 -4.59
CA GLN A 119 -20.32 4.42 -3.62
C GLN A 119 -19.01 3.65 -3.51
N CYS A 120 -18.30 3.46 -4.64
CA CYS A 120 -16.95 2.87 -4.63
C CYS A 120 -15.97 3.68 -3.75
N LYS A 121 -15.99 5.01 -3.85
CA LYS A 121 -15.13 5.88 -3.03
C LYS A 121 -15.48 5.77 -1.55
N GLU A 122 -16.77 5.80 -1.22
CA GLU A 122 -17.23 5.69 0.16
C GLU A 122 -16.87 4.33 0.76
N LEU A 123 -17.07 3.23 0.01
CA LEU A 123 -16.70 1.88 0.43
C LEU A 123 -15.20 1.75 0.66
N LYS A 124 -14.36 2.19 -0.29
CA LYS A 124 -12.90 2.18 -0.13
C LYS A 124 -12.46 2.98 1.09
N SER A 125 -13.05 4.16 1.30
CA SER A 125 -12.76 4.99 2.47
C SER A 125 -13.20 4.35 3.80
N ALA A 126 -14.32 3.61 3.81
CA ALA A 126 -14.77 2.87 4.99
C ALA A 126 -13.83 1.70 5.31
N ILE A 127 -13.41 0.93 4.28
CA ILE A 127 -12.46 -0.18 4.44
C ILE A 127 -11.11 0.33 4.97
N GLU A 128 -10.57 1.40 4.39
CA GLU A 128 -9.32 2.04 4.80
C GLU A 128 -9.33 2.46 6.27
N ARG A 129 -10.44 3.02 6.74
CA ARG A 129 -10.61 3.42 8.15
C ARG A 129 -10.98 2.27 9.07
N HIS A 130 -11.11 1.05 8.55
CA HIS A 130 -11.63 -0.12 9.27
C HIS A 130 -13.02 0.14 9.91
N ASP A 131 -13.84 0.98 9.27
CA ASP A 131 -15.20 1.29 9.72
C ASP A 131 -16.17 0.23 9.18
N ILE A 132 -16.14 -0.96 9.79
CA ILE A 132 -16.94 -2.12 9.39
C ILE A 132 -18.45 -1.81 9.46
N VAL A 133 -18.87 -1.00 10.42
CA VAL A 133 -20.29 -0.65 10.60
C VAL A 133 -20.77 0.18 9.42
N PHE A 134 -20.04 1.22 9.06
CA PHE A 134 -20.39 2.09 7.94
C PHE A 134 -20.26 1.35 6.60
N MET A 135 -19.22 0.54 6.42
CA MET A 135 -19.06 -0.33 5.26
C MET A 135 -20.28 -1.24 5.05
N ASN A 136 -20.74 -1.92 6.10
CA ASN A 136 -21.91 -2.79 6.03
C ASN A 136 -23.19 -2.02 5.67
N GLN A 137 -23.38 -0.81 6.22
CA GLN A 137 -24.52 0.05 5.88
C GLN A 137 -24.53 0.43 4.40
N LEU A 138 -23.36 0.79 3.84
CA LEU A 138 -23.22 1.09 2.43
C LEU A 138 -23.56 -0.12 1.55
N ILE A 139 -23.05 -1.32 1.89
CA ILE A 139 -23.32 -2.55 1.16
C ILE A 139 -24.81 -2.94 1.24
N ASP A 140 -25.43 -2.79 2.41
CA ASP A 140 -26.85 -3.11 2.58
C ASP A 140 -27.78 -2.20 1.75
N ALA A 141 -27.35 -0.99 1.44
CA ALA A 141 -28.06 -0.06 0.58
C ALA A 141 -27.93 -0.37 -0.93
N LEU A 142 -26.99 -1.23 -1.35
CA LEU A 142 -26.82 -1.61 -2.76
C LEU A 142 -27.97 -2.48 -3.24
N PRO A 143 -28.37 -2.39 -4.53
CA PRO A 143 -29.44 -3.21 -5.11
C PRO A 143 -28.94 -4.62 -5.51
N LEU A 144 -28.30 -5.32 -4.56
CA LEU A 144 -27.70 -6.63 -4.76
C LEU A 144 -28.51 -7.73 -4.07
N SER A 145 -28.30 -8.98 -4.47
CA SER A 145 -28.86 -10.15 -3.76
C SER A 145 -28.27 -10.26 -2.34
N THR A 146 -28.97 -10.92 -1.45
CA THR A 146 -28.48 -11.15 -0.07
C THR A 146 -27.12 -11.86 -0.06
N ASN A 147 -26.93 -12.84 -0.94
CA ASN A 147 -25.69 -13.61 -1.04
C ASN A 147 -24.52 -12.72 -1.51
N ASP A 148 -24.74 -11.84 -2.51
CA ASP A 148 -23.71 -10.94 -3.01
C ASP A 148 -23.32 -9.92 -1.94
N LYS A 149 -24.29 -9.39 -1.18
CA LYS A 149 -24.02 -8.50 -0.04
C LYS A 149 -23.14 -9.17 1.01
N GLU A 150 -23.45 -10.40 1.40
CA GLU A 150 -22.64 -11.15 2.36
C GLU A 150 -21.23 -11.42 1.82
N THR A 151 -21.09 -11.74 0.54
CA THR A 151 -19.78 -11.87 -0.10
C THR A 151 -19.00 -10.56 -0.01
N MET A 152 -19.60 -9.43 -0.41
CA MET A 152 -18.94 -8.12 -0.34
C MET A 152 -18.53 -7.70 1.07
N LYS A 153 -19.36 -7.98 2.09
CA LYS A 153 -19.03 -7.70 3.50
C LYS A 153 -17.85 -8.54 4.00
N THR A 154 -17.71 -9.76 3.47
CA THR A 154 -16.65 -10.70 3.88
C THR A 154 -15.31 -10.39 3.23
N LEU A 155 -15.29 -9.93 1.96
CA LEU A 155 -14.07 -9.69 1.20
C LEU A 155 -13.00 -8.88 1.94
N PRO A 156 -13.29 -7.69 2.50
CA PRO A 156 -12.28 -6.88 3.19
C PRO A 156 -11.81 -7.47 4.53
N LEU A 157 -12.47 -8.51 5.01
CA LEU A 157 -12.13 -9.23 6.25
C LEU A 157 -11.32 -10.50 5.98
N MET A 158 -11.21 -10.90 4.71
CA MET A 158 -10.46 -12.10 4.33
C MET A 158 -8.96 -11.87 4.51
N ASN A 159 -8.35 -12.72 5.31
CA ASN A 159 -6.91 -12.73 5.52
C ASN A 159 -6.43 -14.17 5.67
N GLY A 160 -5.20 -14.46 5.25
CA GLY A 160 -4.69 -15.83 5.25
C GLY A 160 -3.36 -15.95 4.54
N ARG A 161 -3.01 -17.18 4.17
CA ARG A 161 -1.83 -17.51 3.36
C ARG A 161 -2.26 -18.27 2.11
N ASP A 162 -1.65 -19.41 1.81
CA ASP A 162 -1.95 -20.26 0.64
C ASP A 162 -3.43 -20.69 0.56
N ASP A 163 -4.08 -20.88 1.69
CA ASP A 163 -5.50 -21.20 1.80
C ASP A 163 -6.39 -20.08 1.29
N LEU A 164 -6.03 -18.83 1.57
CA LEU A 164 -6.78 -17.67 1.07
C LEU A 164 -6.71 -17.57 -0.46
N LEU A 165 -5.55 -17.76 -1.07
CA LEU A 165 -5.44 -17.73 -2.54
C LEU A 165 -6.39 -18.72 -3.20
N LYS A 166 -6.52 -19.94 -2.64
CA LYS A 166 -7.48 -20.94 -3.15
C LYS A 166 -8.92 -20.45 -3.04
N GLN A 167 -9.30 -19.89 -1.87
CA GLN A 167 -10.63 -19.33 -1.67
C GLN A 167 -10.94 -18.19 -2.64
N LEU A 168 -9.95 -17.33 -2.97
CA LEU A 168 -10.15 -16.25 -3.94
C LEU A 168 -10.46 -16.77 -5.34
N TYR A 169 -9.86 -17.88 -5.76
CA TYR A 169 -10.16 -18.49 -7.06
C TYR A 169 -11.56 -19.10 -7.15
N ASP A 170 -12.20 -19.40 -6.02
CA ASP A 170 -13.58 -19.92 -5.96
C ASP A 170 -14.64 -18.79 -6.02
N LEU A 171 -14.23 -17.52 -5.96
CA LEU A 171 -15.14 -16.38 -6.09
C LEU A 171 -15.54 -16.12 -7.55
N PRO A 172 -16.66 -15.42 -7.80
CA PRO A 172 -17.09 -15.02 -9.13
C PRO A 172 -16.22 -13.86 -9.66
N LEU A 173 -15.01 -14.18 -10.10
CA LEU A 173 -14.02 -13.20 -10.54
C LEU A 173 -14.29 -12.74 -11.98
N ASN A 174 -14.33 -11.42 -12.18
CA ASN A 174 -14.20 -10.84 -13.51
C ASN A 174 -12.72 -10.88 -13.99
N PRO A 175 -12.40 -10.54 -15.24
CA PRO A 175 -11.02 -10.59 -15.75
C PRO A 175 -10.03 -9.74 -14.93
N GLN A 176 -10.43 -8.58 -14.41
CA GLN A 176 -9.60 -7.71 -13.60
C GLN A 176 -9.27 -8.36 -12.25
N SER A 177 -10.28 -8.82 -11.51
CA SER A 177 -10.07 -9.51 -10.23
C SER A 177 -9.26 -10.80 -10.40
N ARG A 178 -9.48 -11.54 -11.49
CA ARG A 178 -8.72 -12.75 -11.80
C ARG A 178 -7.24 -12.42 -12.00
N SER A 179 -6.94 -11.42 -12.83
CA SER A 179 -5.56 -10.96 -13.06
C SER A 179 -4.89 -10.47 -11.78
N ALA A 180 -5.65 -9.81 -10.90
CA ALA A 180 -5.15 -9.35 -9.60
C ALA A 180 -4.78 -10.52 -8.67
N VAL A 181 -5.59 -11.60 -8.63
CA VAL A 181 -5.28 -12.81 -7.85
C VAL A 181 -4.07 -13.55 -8.45
N ASP A 182 -4.00 -13.67 -9.78
CA ASP A 182 -2.86 -14.29 -10.46
C ASP A 182 -1.55 -13.52 -10.15
N ASN A 183 -1.60 -12.18 -10.17
CA ASN A 183 -0.46 -11.33 -9.79
C ASN A 183 -0.03 -11.54 -8.34
N LEU A 184 -0.97 -11.58 -7.38
CA LEU A 184 -0.66 -11.90 -5.97
C LEU A 184 -0.01 -13.27 -5.81
N ALA A 185 -0.52 -14.28 -6.53
CA ALA A 185 0.01 -15.64 -6.49
C ALA A 185 1.45 -15.69 -7.02
N GLU A 186 1.75 -14.99 -8.12
CA GLU A 186 3.09 -14.92 -8.70
C GLU A 186 4.07 -14.18 -7.77
N ILE A 187 3.69 -13.02 -7.22
CA ILE A 187 4.48 -12.28 -6.24
C ILE A 187 4.81 -13.18 -5.04
N TYR A 188 3.81 -13.88 -4.51
CA TYR A 188 4.00 -14.73 -3.33
C TYR A 188 4.89 -15.94 -3.62
N ALA A 189 4.80 -16.54 -4.82
CA ALA A 189 5.70 -17.61 -5.25
C ALA A 189 7.17 -17.14 -5.28
N LEU A 190 7.41 -15.92 -5.73
CA LEU A 190 8.76 -15.32 -5.74
C LEU A 190 9.24 -15.00 -4.31
N ILE A 191 8.38 -14.51 -3.44
CA ILE A 191 8.70 -14.28 -2.01
C ILE A 191 9.07 -15.60 -1.32
N LYS A 192 8.37 -16.70 -1.63
CA LYS A 192 8.74 -18.04 -1.16
C LYS A 192 10.12 -18.47 -1.66
N ALA A 193 10.44 -18.21 -2.93
CA ALA A 193 11.76 -18.51 -3.49
C ALA A 193 12.88 -17.72 -2.82
N TYR A 194 12.60 -16.53 -2.29
CA TYR A 194 13.51 -15.74 -1.44
C TYR A 194 13.57 -16.24 0.02
N GLY A 195 12.67 -17.14 0.46
CA GLY A 195 12.64 -17.67 1.81
C GLY A 195 11.91 -16.79 2.83
N TYR A 196 11.07 -15.84 2.37
CA TYR A 196 10.39 -14.88 3.24
C TYR A 196 8.89 -15.15 3.44
N GLU A 197 8.37 -16.31 3.03
CA GLU A 197 6.96 -16.67 3.14
C GLU A 197 6.44 -16.63 4.58
N ALA A 198 7.29 -16.91 5.57
CA ALA A 198 6.92 -16.87 6.98
C ALA A 198 6.51 -15.47 7.45
N TYR A 199 7.03 -14.42 6.81
CA TYR A 199 6.76 -13.02 7.14
C TYR A 199 5.56 -12.42 6.43
N VAL A 200 4.97 -13.11 5.43
CA VAL A 200 3.91 -12.56 4.58
C VAL A 200 2.59 -13.27 4.81
N ARG A 201 1.52 -12.50 4.88
CA ARG A 201 0.14 -12.98 4.77
C ARG A 201 -0.66 -12.04 3.88
N PHE A 202 -1.66 -12.58 3.22
CA PHE A 202 -2.63 -11.80 2.47
C PHE A 202 -3.64 -11.16 3.42
N ASP A 203 -4.05 -9.95 3.10
CA ASP A 203 -5.08 -9.21 3.81
C ASP A 203 -5.78 -8.29 2.82
N LEU A 204 -7.00 -8.65 2.41
CA LEU A 204 -7.75 -7.90 1.40
C LEU A 204 -8.33 -6.59 1.93
N GLY A 205 -8.29 -6.38 3.24
CA GLY A 205 -8.61 -5.11 3.88
C GLY A 205 -7.45 -4.13 3.88
N THR A 206 -6.24 -4.56 3.49
CA THR A 206 -5.09 -3.65 3.36
C THR A 206 -5.28 -2.76 2.14
N ILE A 207 -5.77 -1.54 2.38
CA ILE A 207 -5.87 -0.44 1.42
C ILE A 207 -5.09 0.73 2.00
N ARG A 208 -4.35 1.45 1.16
CA ARG A 208 -3.52 2.55 1.60
C ARG A 208 -4.08 3.90 1.20
N ASP A 209 -3.88 4.87 2.08
CA ASP A 209 -4.35 6.26 2.10
C ASP A 209 -3.93 7.13 0.88
N PHE A 210 -3.03 6.62 0.02
CA PHE A 210 -2.59 7.34 -1.17
C PHE A 210 -3.35 6.84 -2.41
N ASN A 211 -4.17 7.70 -2.99
CA ASN A 211 -4.98 7.42 -4.19
C ASN A 211 -4.17 7.08 -5.46
N TYR A 212 -2.84 7.00 -5.36
CA TYR A 212 -1.97 6.68 -6.49
C TYR A 212 -1.63 5.18 -6.63
N TYR A 213 -1.93 4.34 -5.63
CA TYR A 213 -1.66 2.90 -5.75
C TYR A 213 -2.55 2.25 -6.79
N THR A 214 -1.93 1.36 -7.60
CA THR A 214 -2.56 0.77 -8.80
C THR A 214 -2.51 -0.76 -8.83
N GLY A 215 -1.97 -1.39 -7.81
CA GLY A 215 -1.77 -2.84 -7.82
C GLY A 215 -1.57 -3.40 -6.42
N MET A 216 -0.52 -4.20 -6.25
CA MET A 216 -0.11 -4.73 -4.95
C MET A 216 0.19 -3.61 -3.97
N VAL A 217 -0.33 -3.73 -2.74
CA VAL A 217 -0.04 -2.87 -1.59
C VAL A 217 0.33 -3.72 -0.38
N PHE A 218 1.14 -3.18 0.52
CA PHE A 218 1.47 -3.90 1.74
C PHE A 218 1.77 -2.98 2.91
N GLU A 219 1.61 -3.52 4.12
CA GLU A 219 1.99 -2.91 5.39
C GLU A 219 2.67 -3.91 6.31
N GLY A 220 3.72 -3.47 6.99
CA GLY A 220 4.45 -4.28 7.97
C GLY A 220 4.06 -3.92 9.40
N TYR A 221 3.59 -4.89 10.17
CA TYR A 221 3.18 -4.71 11.55
C TYR A 221 4.03 -5.54 12.51
N SER A 222 4.46 -4.93 13.62
CA SER A 222 5.10 -5.62 14.72
C SER A 222 4.12 -5.86 15.86
N ILE A 223 4.29 -6.97 16.57
CA ILE A 223 3.47 -7.31 17.73
C ILE A 223 3.54 -6.20 18.78
N GLY A 224 2.40 -5.82 19.31
CA GLY A 224 2.27 -4.80 20.35
C GLY A 224 2.33 -3.34 19.87
N LEU A 225 2.39 -3.08 18.54
CA LEU A 225 2.24 -1.76 17.96
C LEU A 225 0.91 -1.67 17.20
N GLY A 226 0.16 -0.60 17.46
CA GLY A 226 -1.13 -0.32 16.80
C GLY A 226 -1.00 0.41 15.46
N PHE A 227 0.18 0.44 14.85
CA PHE A 227 0.47 1.12 13.58
C PHE A 227 1.58 0.40 12.80
N PRO A 228 1.60 0.51 11.47
CA PRO A 228 2.59 -0.18 10.65
C PRO A 228 4.00 0.42 10.82
N LEU A 229 5.03 -0.44 10.80
CA LEU A 229 6.45 -0.08 10.78
C LEU A 229 6.86 0.47 9.41
N CYS A 230 6.33 -0.16 8.37
CA CYS A 230 6.61 0.15 6.97
C CYS A 230 5.35 -0.04 6.13
N GLY A 231 5.42 0.45 4.92
CA GLY A 231 4.39 0.16 3.95
C GLY A 231 4.75 0.67 2.57
N GLY A 232 4.17 0.07 1.57
CA GLY A 232 4.46 0.34 0.17
C GLY A 232 3.47 -0.26 -0.78
N GLY A 233 3.83 -0.30 -2.06
CA GLY A 233 3.04 -0.89 -3.11
C GLY A 233 3.40 -0.35 -4.49
N ARG A 234 2.60 -0.75 -5.49
CA ARG A 234 2.73 -0.37 -6.90
C ARG A 234 1.92 0.89 -7.21
N TYR A 235 2.51 1.81 -7.98
CA TYR A 235 1.91 3.11 -8.31
C TYR A 235 2.25 3.55 -9.75
N ASP A 236 1.77 2.82 -10.74
CA ASP A 236 2.17 2.95 -12.15
C ASP A 236 1.71 4.26 -12.82
N HIS A 237 0.75 4.97 -12.23
CA HIS A 237 0.21 6.20 -12.82
C HIS A 237 0.83 7.49 -12.24
N LEU A 238 1.57 7.43 -11.14
CA LEU A 238 2.09 8.62 -10.47
C LEU A 238 3.03 9.44 -11.37
N LEU A 239 3.94 8.79 -12.10
CA LEU A 239 4.90 9.49 -12.95
C LEU A 239 4.24 10.12 -14.19
N THR A 240 3.06 9.65 -14.59
CA THR A 240 2.26 10.25 -15.68
C THR A 240 1.87 11.69 -15.36
N GLU A 241 1.59 12.01 -14.08
CA GLU A 241 1.28 13.36 -13.62
C GLU A 241 2.45 14.34 -13.83
N TYR A 242 3.67 13.81 -14.00
CA TYR A 242 4.89 14.58 -14.30
C TYR A 242 5.32 14.45 -15.76
N GLY A 243 4.45 13.93 -16.65
CA GLY A 243 4.70 13.83 -18.09
C GLY A 243 5.67 12.72 -18.50
N HIS A 244 5.93 11.74 -17.62
CA HIS A 244 6.83 10.62 -17.92
C HIS A 244 6.22 9.29 -17.44
N PRO A 245 5.24 8.69 -18.17
CA PRO A 245 4.61 7.43 -17.79
C PRO A 245 5.64 6.33 -17.57
N MET A 246 5.64 5.73 -16.38
CA MET A 246 6.59 4.68 -16.03
C MET A 246 6.00 3.86 -14.86
N PRO A 247 5.99 2.52 -14.95
CA PRO A 247 5.56 1.67 -13.85
C PRO A 247 6.54 1.81 -12.68
N ALA A 248 6.01 1.79 -11.47
CA ALA A 248 6.80 1.98 -10.27
C ALA A 248 6.23 1.23 -9.06
N THR A 249 7.13 0.80 -8.18
CA THR A 249 6.80 0.17 -6.91
C THR A 249 7.85 0.58 -5.87
N GLY A 250 7.46 0.66 -4.60
CA GLY A 250 8.38 1.12 -3.56
C GLY A 250 7.82 0.96 -2.16
N PHE A 251 8.63 1.28 -1.15
CA PHE A 251 8.21 1.28 0.26
C PHE A 251 8.92 2.34 1.08
N ALA A 252 8.33 2.64 2.23
CA ALA A 252 8.92 3.49 3.26
C ALA A 252 8.85 2.82 4.64
N LEU A 253 9.92 2.95 5.40
CA LEU A 253 10.03 2.63 6.83
C LEU A 253 9.85 3.92 7.64
N GLY A 254 9.08 3.87 8.72
CA GLY A 254 9.03 4.94 9.72
C GLY A 254 10.11 4.73 10.77
N MET A 255 11.15 5.54 10.76
CA MET A 255 12.33 5.32 11.63
C MET A 255 11.99 5.36 13.12
N GLU A 256 11.15 6.30 13.55
CA GLU A 256 10.70 6.41 14.95
C GLU A 256 9.86 5.19 15.36
N ARG A 257 9.10 4.61 14.42
CA ARG A 257 8.31 3.39 14.66
C ARG A 257 9.19 2.16 14.79
N ILE A 258 10.27 2.07 14.00
CA ILE A 258 11.31 1.04 14.13
C ILE A 258 11.98 1.13 15.51
N LEU A 259 12.40 2.33 15.94
CA LEU A 259 12.99 2.54 17.25
C LEU A 259 12.04 2.16 18.39
N LEU A 260 10.77 2.50 18.27
CA LEU A 260 9.76 2.14 19.26
C LEU A 260 9.54 0.62 19.33
N ALA A 261 9.52 -0.06 18.16
CA ALA A 261 9.41 -1.52 18.11
C ALA A 261 10.60 -2.20 18.80
N LEU A 262 11.82 -1.75 18.53
CA LEU A 262 13.04 -2.25 19.19
C LEU A 262 12.98 -2.09 20.72
N THR A 263 12.50 -0.94 21.20
CA THR A 263 12.37 -0.70 22.65
C THR A 263 11.36 -1.65 23.31
N ARG A 264 10.38 -2.16 22.55
CA ARG A 264 9.35 -3.08 23.08
C ARG A 264 9.70 -4.56 22.97
N GLN A 265 10.58 -4.92 22.04
CA GLN A 265 11.04 -6.31 21.85
C GLN A 265 12.30 -6.64 22.68
N GLY A 266 13.02 -5.64 23.18
CA GLY A 266 14.19 -5.76 24.08
C GLY A 266 13.81 -5.64 25.51
#